data_ab4d3fed8ae46a8367f0ecb43182bb59
#
_entry.id   ab4d3fed8ae46a8367f0ecb43182bb59
#
_cell.length_a   1.000
_cell.length_b   1.000
_cell.length_c   1.000
_cell.angle_alpha   90.00
_cell.angle_beta   90.00
_cell.angle_gamma   90.00
#
_symmetry.space_group_name_H-M   'P 1'
#
loop_
_entity.id
_entity.type
_entity.pdbx_description
1 polymer ?
#
loop_
_entity_poly.entity_id
_entity_poly.type
_entity_poly.pdbx_seq_one_letter_code
_entity_poly.pdbx_strand_id
1 'polypeptide(L)' 'RLDGEFREKLEGELALLIAESGLKGMEKQDFLTLCGQIFDQMSGLHPTAQGV' A
#
# COMPACT_ATOMS: atom_id res chain seq x y z
N ARG A 1 -3.91 15.29 -4.21
CA ARG A 1 -2.62 15.63 -4.26
C ARG A 1 -1.96 15.54 -2.94
N LEU A 2 -0.84 14.95 -2.87
CA LEU A 2 -0.14 14.75 -1.65
C LEU A 2 0.72 15.92 -1.31
N ASP A 3 0.77 16.28 -0.03
CA ASP A 3 1.66 17.28 0.33
C ASP A 3 3.00 16.65 0.55
N GLY A 4 4.05 17.43 0.38
CA GLY A 4 5.41 16.92 0.41
C GLY A 4 5.82 16.31 1.74
N GLU A 5 5.39 16.89 2.84
CA GLU A 5 5.74 16.36 4.13
C GLU A 5 5.10 15.00 4.35
N PHE A 6 3.85 14.86 3.96
CA PHE A 6 3.19 13.58 4.13
C PHE A 6 3.82 12.54 3.22
N ARG A 7 4.17 12.94 2.02
CA ARG A 7 4.79 12.02 1.11
C ARG A 7 6.11 11.49 1.65
N GLU A 8 6.92 12.37 2.23
CA GLU A 8 8.18 11.94 2.78
C GLU A 8 7.98 11.00 3.94
N LYS A 9 7.00 11.30 4.79
CA LYS A 9 6.72 10.43 5.90
C LYS A 9 6.27 9.06 5.39
N LEU A 10 5.41 9.05 4.40
CA LEU A 10 4.92 7.82 3.85
C LEU A 10 6.05 7.01 3.22
N GLU A 11 6.93 7.66 2.50
CA GLU A 11 8.06 6.97 1.88
C GLU A 11 8.93 6.33 2.94
N GLY A 12 9.17 7.03 4.04
CA GLY A 12 10.00 6.48 5.10
C GLY A 12 9.36 5.27 5.74
N GLU A 13 8.08 5.35 6.01
CA GLU A 13 7.39 4.23 6.63
C GLU A 13 7.30 3.04 5.69
N LEU A 14 7.04 3.31 4.42
CA LEU A 14 6.98 2.23 3.46
C LEU A 14 8.33 1.56 3.29
N ALA A 15 9.40 2.34 3.30
CA ALA A 15 10.72 1.76 3.15
C ALA A 15 11.02 0.77 4.26
N LEU A 16 10.62 1.11 5.48
CA LEU A 16 10.83 0.19 6.59
C LEU A 16 10.00 -1.07 6.44
N LEU A 17 8.75 -0.91 6.06
CA LEU A 17 7.88 -2.06 5.90
C LEU A 17 8.34 -2.94 4.76
N ILE A 18 8.81 -2.34 3.69
CA ILE A 18 9.29 -3.11 2.56
C ILE A 18 10.54 -3.89 2.94
N ALA A 19 11.43 -3.25 3.69
CA ALA A 19 12.65 -3.95 4.13
C ALA A 19 12.29 -5.13 5.02
N GLU A 20 11.37 -4.93 5.93
CA GLU A 20 10.95 -5.98 6.80
C GLU A 20 10.28 -7.11 6.03
N SER A 21 9.45 -6.75 5.07
CA SER A 21 8.77 -7.74 4.24
C SER A 21 9.77 -8.58 3.46
N GLY A 22 10.80 -7.92 2.95
CA GLY A 22 11.82 -8.63 2.19
C GLY A 22 12.58 -9.63 3.05
N LEU A 23 12.84 -9.25 4.29
CA LEU A 23 13.52 -10.18 5.19
C LEU A 23 12.66 -11.40 5.48
N LYS A 24 11.36 -11.27 5.37
CA LYS A 24 10.49 -12.39 5.61
C LYS A 24 10.10 -13.12 4.34
N GLY A 25 10.72 -12.77 3.26
CA GLY A 25 10.51 -13.50 2.02
C GLY A 25 9.40 -13.00 1.11
N MET A 26 8.83 -11.89 1.42
CA MET A 26 7.76 -11.38 0.58
C MET A 26 8.35 -10.72 -0.64
N GLU A 27 7.80 -11.01 -1.81
CA GLU A 27 8.29 -10.43 -3.03
C GLU A 27 7.50 -9.20 -3.42
N LYS A 28 8.09 -8.42 -4.31
CA LYS A 28 7.48 -7.16 -4.71
C LYS A 28 6.05 -7.33 -5.14
N GLN A 29 5.79 -8.32 -5.96
CA GLN A 29 4.45 -8.50 -6.49
C GLN A 29 3.45 -8.80 -5.38
N ASP A 30 3.86 -9.58 -4.40
CA ASP A 30 3.00 -9.89 -3.28
C ASP A 30 2.71 -8.67 -2.46
N PHE A 31 3.72 -7.86 -2.27
CA PHE A 31 3.55 -6.63 -1.50
C PHE A 31 2.57 -5.70 -2.22
N LEU A 32 2.74 -5.54 -3.52
CA LEU A 32 1.87 -4.66 -4.27
C LEU A 32 0.43 -5.17 -4.31
N THR A 33 0.29 -6.46 -4.41
CA THR A 33 -1.05 -7.05 -4.41
C THR A 33 -1.73 -6.80 -3.07
N LEU A 34 -1.00 -6.98 -2.00
CA LEU A 34 -1.56 -6.73 -0.68
C LEU A 34 -1.93 -5.27 -0.50
N CYS A 35 -1.09 -4.37 -0.97
CA CYS A 35 -1.40 -2.96 -0.90
C CYS A 35 -2.70 -2.65 -1.63
N GLY A 36 -2.88 -3.23 -2.79
CA GLY A 36 -4.11 -3.02 -3.55
C GLY A 36 -5.32 -3.51 -2.80
N GLN A 37 -5.19 -4.66 -2.15
CA GLN A 37 -6.29 -5.21 -1.38
C GLN A 37 -6.65 -4.31 -0.20
N ILE A 38 -5.65 -3.76 0.43
CA ILE A 38 -5.90 -2.88 1.56
C ILE A 38 -6.59 -1.60 1.09
N PHE A 39 -6.15 -1.07 -0.05
CA PHE A 39 -6.81 0.09 -0.61
C PHE A 39 -8.28 -0.22 -0.87
N ASP A 40 -8.56 -1.38 -1.41
CA ASP A 40 -9.93 -1.77 -1.70
C ASP A 40 -10.74 -1.88 -0.43
N GLN A 41 -10.18 -2.42 0.61
CA GLN A 41 -10.87 -2.54 1.86
C GLN A 41 -11.19 -1.19 2.48
N MET A 42 -10.20 -0.31 2.42
CA MET A 42 -10.38 1.00 3.01
C MET A 42 -11.38 1.84 2.24
N SER A 43 -11.41 1.61 0.94
CA SER A 43 -12.29 2.36 0.13
C SER A 43 -13.50 1.57 -0.12
N GLY A 44 -13.71 0.60 0.58
CA GLY A 44 -14.71 -0.33 0.32
C GLY A 44 -16.02 0.23 0.24
N LEU A 45 -16.09 1.39 0.59
CA LEU A 45 -17.23 1.93 0.49
C LEU A 45 -17.68 2.14 -0.85
N HIS A 46 -16.91 2.06 -1.82
CA HIS A 46 -17.35 2.20 -3.10
C HIS A 46 -17.13 1.09 -3.82
N PRO A 47 -17.76 0.27 -3.56
CA PRO A 47 -17.61 -0.93 -4.14
C PRO A 47 -17.79 -0.84 -5.51
N THR A 48 -18.47 -0.17 -5.86
CA THR A 48 -18.69 -0.16 -7.14
C THR A 48 -17.73 0.02 -7.90
N ALA A 49 -17.21 0.71 -7.54
CA ALA A 49 -16.25 0.99 -8.23
C ALA A 49 -15.98 -0.10 -8.98
N GLN A 50 -15.89 -0.83 -8.59
CA GLN A 50 -15.45 -1.72 -9.26
C GLN A 50 -16.29 -2.43 -9.87
N GLY A 51 -16.47 -2.40 -9.91
CA GLY A 51 -17.12 -3.05 -10.38
C GLY A 51 -18.00 -2.96 -10.89
N VAL A 52 -18.24 -2.68 -10.95
CA VAL A 52 -19.13 -2.60 -11.35
C VAL A 52 -19.38 -2.43 -11.90
#